data_78fba491e294ec774a338f7b65f727f9
#
_entry.id   78fba491e294ec774a338f7b65f727f9
#
_cell.length_a   1.000
_cell.length_b   1.000
_cell.length_c   1.000
_cell.angle_alpha   90.00
_cell.angle_beta   90.00
_cell.angle_gamma   90.00
#
_symmetry.space_group_name_H-M   'P 1'
#
loop_
_entity.id
_entity.type
_entity.pdbx_description
1 polymer ?
#
loop_
_entity_poly.entity_id
_entity_poly.type
_entity_poly.pdbx_seq_one_letter_code
_entity_poly.pdbx_strand_id
1 'polypeptide(L)'
;LENNGIDLIISMTDFILSKKLIGVPKLGILNKHASLLPANKGILPFFWAEIKSEKQGVSYHLMDEKIDEGPIIYQYKLSPAKFNSLIAFYRQVFSNYPQDIVKTTQMIISNKRELVDSSQDSYNSFPDKSEVTKFRQSGGKIISYLDFL
;
A
#
# COMPACT_ATOMS: atom_id res chain seq x y z
N LEU A 1 25.56 -4.90 -4.18
CA LEU A 1 24.69 -3.73 -4.39
C LEU A 1 25.46 -2.41 -4.13
N GLU A 2 26.20 -2.33 -3.01
CA GLU A 2 26.91 -1.12 -2.60
C GLU A 2 27.90 -0.59 -3.67
N ASN A 3 28.45 -1.48 -4.50
CA ASN A 3 29.44 -1.11 -5.52
C ASN A 3 28.86 -0.74 -6.89
N ASN A 4 27.55 -0.88 -7.09
CA ASN A 4 26.91 -0.71 -8.40
C ASN A 4 26.20 0.64 -8.60
N GLY A 5 26.30 1.57 -7.64
CA GLY A 5 25.75 2.92 -7.77
C GLY A 5 24.23 2.95 -7.93
N ILE A 6 23.51 2.12 -7.19
CA ILE A 6 22.02 2.06 -7.25
C ILE A 6 21.45 3.33 -6.64
N ASP A 7 20.63 4.04 -7.40
CA ASP A 7 20.01 5.28 -6.94
C ASP A 7 18.64 5.02 -6.25
N LEU A 8 17.82 4.15 -6.80
CA LEU A 8 16.49 3.82 -6.25
C LEU A 8 16.21 2.33 -6.42
N ILE A 9 15.63 1.71 -5.40
CA ILE A 9 15.05 0.36 -5.50
C ILE A 9 13.54 0.47 -5.48
N ILE A 10 12.87 -0.24 -6.38
CA ILE A 10 11.41 -0.41 -6.36
C ILE A 10 11.12 -1.77 -5.75
N SER A 11 10.35 -1.79 -4.67
CA SER A 11 10.04 -2.99 -3.91
C SER A 11 8.54 -3.27 -3.91
N MET A 12 8.20 -4.54 -3.88
CA MET A 12 6.84 -5.06 -3.63
C MET A 12 6.97 -6.25 -2.69
N THR A 13 7.56 -6.02 -1.53
CA THR A 13 7.80 -7.08 -0.54
C THR A 13 7.02 -6.82 0.74
N ASP A 14 6.57 -7.89 1.35
CA ASP A 14 5.99 -7.91 2.70
C ASP A 14 7.04 -8.24 3.78
N PHE A 15 8.33 -8.29 3.41
CA PHE A 15 9.41 -8.55 4.34
C PHE A 15 9.95 -7.26 4.96
N ILE A 16 10.29 -7.33 6.24
CA ILE A 16 11.03 -6.29 6.94
C ILE A 16 12.48 -6.34 6.43
N LEU A 17 12.93 -5.23 5.85
CA LEU A 17 14.29 -5.12 5.35
C LEU A 17 15.25 -4.65 6.45
N SER A 18 16.48 -5.13 6.41
CA SER A 18 17.50 -4.67 7.36
C SER A 18 17.89 -3.22 7.08
N LYS A 19 18.27 -2.49 8.13
CA LYS A 19 18.81 -1.12 8.02
C LYS A 19 19.93 -1.00 6.99
N LYS A 20 20.81 -2.00 6.92
CA LYS A 20 21.90 -2.05 5.95
C LYS A 20 21.36 -2.05 4.51
N LEU A 21 20.30 -2.83 4.21
CA LEU A 21 19.72 -2.89 2.88
C LEU A 21 18.95 -1.60 2.54
N ILE A 22 18.21 -1.04 3.50
CA ILE A 22 17.49 0.24 3.33
C ILE A 22 18.44 1.38 2.98
N GLY A 23 19.64 1.39 3.55
CA GLY A 23 20.66 2.41 3.29
C GLY A 23 21.47 2.24 2.01
N VAL A 24 21.27 1.19 1.21
CA VAL A 24 22.04 0.94 -0.01
C VAL A 24 21.72 1.93 -1.15
N PRO A 25 20.46 2.18 -1.52
CA PRO A 25 20.13 3.09 -2.61
C PRO A 25 20.18 4.56 -2.13
N LYS A 26 20.71 5.45 -2.95
CA LYS A 26 20.90 6.88 -2.60
C LYS A 26 19.56 7.60 -2.35
N LEU A 27 18.52 7.26 -3.10
CA LEU A 27 17.17 7.86 -3.01
C LEU A 27 16.19 7.03 -2.17
N GLY A 28 16.62 5.84 -1.70
CA GLY A 28 15.81 4.97 -0.87
C GLY A 28 15.16 3.81 -1.61
N ILE A 29 14.29 3.10 -0.93
CA ILE A 29 13.51 1.97 -1.45
C ILE A 29 12.05 2.39 -1.52
N LEU A 30 11.51 2.50 -2.73
CA LEU A 30 10.11 2.84 -2.96
C LEU A 30 9.26 1.59 -2.80
N ASN A 31 8.27 1.65 -1.90
CA ASN A 31 7.27 0.62 -1.71
C ASN A 31 5.87 1.14 -2.04
N LYS A 32 4.98 0.21 -2.43
CA LYS A 32 3.55 0.48 -2.63
C LYS A 32 2.75 -0.21 -1.56
N HIS A 33 1.92 0.55 -0.86
CA HIS A 33 0.98 0.04 0.14
C HIS A 33 -0.47 0.30 -0.29
N ALA A 34 -1.32 -0.71 -0.12
CA ALA A 34 -2.70 -0.68 -0.61
C ALA A 34 -3.67 -0.05 0.41
N SER A 35 -3.26 1.05 1.03
CA SER A 35 -4.10 1.91 1.89
C SER A 35 -3.73 3.38 1.74
N LEU A 36 -4.48 4.25 2.40
CA LEU A 36 -4.12 5.65 2.61
C LEU A 36 -3.33 5.78 3.90
N LEU A 37 -2.01 5.57 3.85
CA LEU A 37 -1.13 5.72 5.00
C LEU A 37 -1.31 7.12 5.66
N PRO A 38 -1.22 7.20 6.99
CA PRO A 38 -0.79 6.20 7.96
C PRO A 38 -1.89 5.21 8.41
N ALA A 39 -3.07 5.23 7.80
CA ALA A 39 -4.12 4.27 8.12
C ALA A 39 -3.84 2.88 7.53
N ASN A 40 -4.18 1.85 8.29
CA ASN A 40 -4.07 0.44 7.88
C ASN A 40 -2.66 0.04 7.41
N LYS A 41 -1.62 0.44 8.16
CA LYS A 41 -0.28 -0.12 8.05
C LYS A 41 -0.32 -1.64 8.30
N GLY A 42 0.62 -2.39 7.70
CA GLY A 42 0.73 -3.83 7.89
C GLY A 42 -0.05 -4.64 6.86
N ILE A 43 -0.71 -5.70 7.29
CA ILE A 43 -1.21 -6.77 6.42
C ILE A 43 -2.69 -6.58 6.05
N LEU A 44 -3.07 -6.94 4.81
CA LEU A 44 -4.44 -6.96 4.31
C LEU A 44 -5.21 -5.62 4.49
N PRO A 45 -4.68 -4.48 4.05
CA PRO A 45 -5.29 -3.17 4.29
C PRO A 45 -6.73 -3.05 3.76
N PHE A 46 -7.07 -3.69 2.64
CA PHE A 46 -8.44 -3.76 2.14
C PHE A 46 -9.41 -4.36 3.16
N PHE A 47 -9.03 -5.51 3.75
CA PHE A 47 -9.84 -6.22 4.72
C PHE A 47 -10.17 -5.33 5.93
N TRP A 48 -9.18 -4.62 6.43
CA TRP A 48 -9.32 -3.75 7.60
C TRP A 48 -10.14 -2.49 7.29
N ALA A 49 -9.92 -1.89 6.12
CA ALA A 49 -10.70 -0.75 5.66
C ALA A 49 -12.18 -1.10 5.51
N GLU A 50 -12.52 -2.31 5.01
CA GLU A 50 -13.91 -2.79 4.92
C GLU A 50 -14.57 -2.94 6.30
N ILE A 51 -13.89 -3.60 7.25
CA ILE A 51 -14.44 -3.78 8.61
C ILE A 51 -14.65 -2.44 9.31
N LYS A 52 -13.74 -1.48 9.10
CA LYS A 52 -13.76 -0.17 9.75
C LYS A 52 -14.58 0.87 8.99
N SER A 53 -15.11 0.54 7.80
CA SER A 53 -15.76 1.48 6.88
C SER A 53 -14.88 2.69 6.54
N GLU A 54 -13.60 2.46 6.36
CA GLU A 54 -12.60 3.49 6.05
C GLU A 54 -12.41 3.66 4.54
N LYS A 55 -11.91 4.82 4.15
CA LYS A 55 -11.56 5.12 2.76
C LYS A 55 -10.43 4.24 2.29
N GLN A 56 -10.56 3.74 1.08
CA GLN A 56 -9.54 2.93 0.42
C GLN A 56 -8.69 3.77 -0.52
N GLY A 57 -7.46 3.36 -0.71
CA GLY A 57 -6.54 4.04 -1.61
C GLY A 57 -5.20 3.32 -1.73
N VAL A 58 -4.26 4.03 -2.31
CA VAL A 58 -2.90 3.55 -2.52
C VAL A 58 -1.93 4.61 -2.03
N SER A 59 -0.87 4.17 -1.36
CA SER A 59 0.26 5.01 -0.96
C SER A 59 1.55 4.47 -1.53
N TYR A 60 2.36 5.36 -2.06
CA TYR A 60 3.75 5.13 -2.42
C TYR A 60 4.62 5.85 -1.41
N HIS A 61 5.45 5.11 -0.70
CA HIS A 61 6.31 5.63 0.36
C HIS A 61 7.73 5.06 0.25
N LEU A 62 8.71 5.75 0.80
CA LEU A 62 10.04 5.19 0.98
C LEU A 62 10.03 4.29 2.21
N MET A 63 10.69 3.14 2.12
CA MET A 63 10.79 2.23 3.26
C MET A 63 11.75 2.79 4.31
N ASP A 64 11.43 2.53 5.57
CA ASP A 64 12.33 2.72 6.71
C ASP A 64 12.38 1.46 7.59
N GLU A 65 12.96 1.57 8.78
CA GLU A 65 13.12 0.45 9.71
C GLU A 65 11.79 -0.02 10.33
N LYS A 66 10.74 0.78 10.21
CA LYS A 66 9.41 0.47 10.74
C LYS A 66 8.43 0.16 9.62
N ILE A 67 7.47 -0.68 9.91
CA ILE A 67 6.49 -1.14 8.91
C ILE A 67 5.60 0.03 8.50
N ASP A 68 5.65 0.36 7.20
CA ASP A 68 4.81 1.37 6.53
C ASP A 68 4.82 2.77 7.19
N GLU A 69 5.93 3.13 7.86
CA GLU A 69 6.09 4.44 8.53
C GLU A 69 7.00 5.42 7.79
N GLY A 70 7.66 4.98 6.73
CA GLY A 70 8.54 5.84 5.96
C GLY A 70 7.84 6.97 5.21
N PRO A 71 8.60 7.96 4.71
CA PRO A 71 8.06 9.15 4.06
C PRO A 71 7.15 8.83 2.88
N ILE A 72 5.91 9.30 2.93
CA ILE A 72 4.94 9.15 1.84
C ILE A 72 5.27 10.15 0.73
N ILE A 73 5.30 9.68 -0.51
CA ILE A 73 5.62 10.48 -1.71
C ILE A 73 4.35 10.81 -2.50
N TYR A 74 3.53 9.77 -2.75
CA TYR A 74 2.32 9.90 -3.56
C TYR A 74 1.18 9.07 -3.00
N GLN A 75 -0.02 9.63 -3.00
CA GLN A 75 -1.24 8.93 -2.59
C GLN A 75 -2.41 9.29 -3.51
N TYR A 76 -3.33 8.34 -3.66
CA TYR A 76 -4.63 8.60 -4.24
C TYR A 76 -5.73 7.72 -3.65
N LYS A 77 -6.96 8.24 -3.65
CA LYS A 77 -8.14 7.52 -3.20
C LYS A 77 -8.65 6.59 -4.31
N LEU A 78 -9.10 5.43 -3.91
CA LEU A 78 -9.86 4.52 -4.78
C LEU A 78 -11.36 4.71 -4.53
N SER A 79 -12.16 4.55 -5.59
CA SER A 79 -13.61 4.63 -5.45
C SER A 79 -14.16 3.31 -4.88
N PRO A 80 -14.81 3.32 -3.72
CA PRO A 80 -15.32 2.09 -3.09
C PRO A 80 -16.42 1.38 -3.91
N ALA A 81 -17.11 2.10 -4.77
CA ALA A 81 -18.21 1.55 -5.60
C ALA A 81 -17.76 0.50 -6.63
N LYS A 82 -16.47 0.21 -6.74
CA LYS A 82 -15.91 -0.68 -7.77
C LYS A 82 -15.46 -2.04 -7.25
N PHE A 83 -15.47 -2.27 -5.94
CA PHE A 83 -14.86 -3.50 -5.41
C PHE A 83 -15.94 -4.46 -4.87
N ASN A 84 -16.10 -5.58 -5.55
CA ASN A 84 -16.96 -6.67 -5.09
C ASN A 84 -16.17 -7.72 -4.28
N SER A 85 -14.84 -7.60 -4.24
CA SER A 85 -13.97 -8.56 -3.59
C SER A 85 -12.54 -8.01 -3.37
N LEU A 86 -11.77 -8.72 -2.57
CA LEU A 86 -10.33 -8.47 -2.40
C LEU A 86 -9.57 -8.55 -3.73
N ILE A 87 -9.91 -9.52 -4.58
CA ILE A 87 -9.28 -9.68 -5.89
C ILE A 87 -9.58 -8.45 -6.78
N ALA A 88 -10.83 -8.00 -6.86
CA ALA A 88 -11.20 -6.82 -7.64
C ALA A 88 -10.46 -5.57 -7.14
N PHE A 89 -10.34 -5.41 -5.82
CA PHE A 89 -9.56 -4.33 -5.22
C PHE A 89 -8.09 -4.37 -5.66
N TYR A 90 -7.40 -5.49 -5.48
CA TYR A 90 -5.99 -5.58 -5.87
C TYR A 90 -5.79 -5.44 -7.38
N ARG A 91 -6.70 -5.95 -8.21
CA ARG A 91 -6.66 -5.68 -9.66
C ARG A 91 -6.66 -4.19 -9.95
N GLN A 92 -7.51 -3.40 -9.28
CA GLN A 92 -7.54 -1.94 -9.43
C GLN A 92 -6.26 -1.29 -8.89
N VAL A 93 -5.75 -1.73 -7.73
CA VAL A 93 -4.50 -1.24 -7.14
C VAL A 93 -3.31 -1.45 -8.08
N PHE A 94 -3.29 -2.55 -8.84
CA PHE A 94 -2.20 -2.88 -9.75
C PHE A 94 -2.38 -2.33 -11.17
N SER A 95 -3.58 -1.90 -11.57
CA SER A 95 -3.86 -1.44 -12.93
C SER A 95 -3.02 -0.23 -13.35
N ASN A 96 -2.74 0.68 -12.44
CA ASN A 96 -1.97 1.90 -12.68
C ASN A 96 -0.49 1.79 -12.26
N TYR A 97 -0.07 0.62 -11.80
CA TYR A 97 1.25 0.47 -11.17
C TYR A 97 2.42 0.97 -12.04
N PRO A 98 2.52 0.65 -13.34
CA PRO A 98 3.63 1.14 -14.16
C PRO A 98 3.68 2.66 -14.25
N GLN A 99 2.54 3.31 -14.46
CA GLN A 99 2.42 4.76 -14.55
C GLN A 99 2.74 5.44 -13.22
N ASP A 100 2.24 4.85 -12.12
CA ASP A 100 2.47 5.35 -10.77
C ASP A 100 3.95 5.27 -10.38
N ILE A 101 4.65 4.20 -10.77
CA ILE A 101 6.10 4.07 -10.52
C ILE A 101 6.86 5.17 -11.25
N VAL A 102 6.57 5.42 -12.52
CA VAL A 102 7.21 6.51 -13.29
C VAL A 102 6.95 7.87 -12.62
N LYS A 103 5.67 8.17 -12.32
CA LYS A 103 5.28 9.41 -11.65
C LYS A 103 6.01 9.58 -10.30
N THR A 104 5.98 8.55 -9.46
CA THR A 104 6.54 8.62 -8.11
C THR A 104 8.08 8.75 -8.15
N THR A 105 8.73 8.05 -9.08
CA THR A 105 10.18 8.19 -9.29
C THR A 105 10.56 9.63 -9.66
N GLN A 106 9.81 10.26 -10.57
CA GLN A 106 10.02 11.67 -10.94
C GLN A 106 9.79 12.61 -9.75
N MET A 107 8.80 12.31 -8.91
CA MET A 107 8.53 13.09 -7.69
C MET A 107 9.67 12.97 -6.68
N ILE A 108 10.23 11.77 -6.49
CA ILE A 108 11.40 11.55 -5.62
C ILE A 108 12.59 12.38 -6.12
N ILE A 109 12.91 12.28 -7.42
CA ILE A 109 14.04 13.01 -8.03
C ILE A 109 13.87 14.54 -7.89
N SER A 110 12.63 15.04 -8.03
CA SER A 110 12.31 16.47 -7.93
C SER A 110 11.95 16.94 -6.51
N ASN A 111 12.09 16.08 -5.51
CA ASN A 111 11.72 16.33 -4.10
C ASN A 111 10.28 16.87 -3.94
N LYS A 112 9.35 16.31 -4.69
CA LYS A 112 7.91 16.65 -4.64
C LYS A 112 7.12 15.57 -3.92
N ARG A 113 5.97 15.95 -3.36
CA ARG A 113 5.01 15.05 -2.73
C ARG A 113 3.59 15.43 -3.11
N GLU A 114 2.72 14.44 -3.24
CA GLU A 114 1.29 14.62 -3.50
C GLU A 114 0.53 13.69 -2.55
N LEU A 115 0.02 14.26 -1.46
CA LEU A 115 -0.61 13.52 -0.37
C LEU A 115 -2.11 13.80 -0.38
N VAL A 116 -2.88 12.84 0.13
CA VAL A 116 -4.29 13.03 0.41
C VAL A 116 -4.50 13.03 1.92
N ASP A 117 -5.52 13.76 2.36
CA ASP A 117 -5.93 13.73 3.75
C ASP A 117 -6.37 12.30 4.11
N SER A 118 -5.62 11.69 5.00
CA SER A 118 -5.80 10.31 5.44
C SER A 118 -6.47 10.26 6.81
N SER A 119 -7.06 9.12 7.11
CA SER A 119 -7.62 8.81 8.41
C SER A 119 -6.54 8.62 9.48
N GLN A 120 -6.96 8.26 10.68
CA GLN A 120 -6.07 8.08 11.83
C GLN A 120 -5.02 6.98 11.59
N ASP A 121 -3.85 7.16 12.18
CA ASP A 121 -2.79 6.15 12.18
C ASP A 121 -3.28 4.84 12.79
N SER A 122 -3.05 3.75 12.07
CA SER A 122 -3.40 2.41 12.55
C SER A 122 -2.51 1.34 11.94
N TYR A 123 -2.20 0.31 12.74
CA TYR A 123 -1.46 -0.88 12.35
C TYR A 123 -2.34 -2.11 12.50
N ASN A 124 -2.26 -3.02 11.54
CA ASN A 124 -3.04 -4.26 11.55
C ASN A 124 -2.16 -5.46 11.20
N SER A 125 -2.38 -6.54 11.93
CA SER A 125 -1.77 -7.85 11.73
C SER A 125 -2.70 -8.77 10.91
N PHE A 126 -2.43 -10.06 10.88
CA PHE A 126 -3.37 -11.04 10.33
C PHE A 126 -4.67 -11.07 11.14
N PRO A 127 -5.83 -11.07 10.48
CA PRO A 127 -7.11 -11.11 11.17
C PRO A 127 -7.34 -12.44 11.88
N ASP A 128 -8.00 -12.38 13.03
CA ASP A 128 -8.48 -13.54 13.75
C ASP A 128 -9.83 -14.06 13.18
N LYS A 129 -10.36 -15.15 13.77
CA LYS A 129 -11.63 -15.75 13.34
C LYS A 129 -12.82 -14.80 13.51
N SER A 130 -12.84 -13.97 14.56
CA SER A 130 -13.93 -13.04 14.83
C SER A 130 -13.92 -11.90 13.82
N GLU A 131 -12.76 -11.41 13.46
CA GLU A 131 -12.57 -10.37 12.46
C GLU A 131 -12.94 -10.86 11.04
N VAL A 132 -12.59 -12.10 10.70
CA VAL A 132 -13.03 -12.73 9.45
C VAL A 132 -14.56 -12.83 9.41
N THR A 133 -15.20 -13.13 10.54
CA THR A 133 -16.67 -13.18 10.62
C THR A 133 -17.27 -11.79 10.41
N LYS A 134 -16.73 -10.74 11.04
CA LYS A 134 -17.16 -9.35 10.84
C LYS A 134 -17.01 -8.90 9.38
N PHE A 135 -15.86 -9.23 8.75
CA PHE A 135 -15.64 -8.93 7.34
C PHE A 135 -16.70 -9.54 6.42
N ARG A 136 -17.09 -10.81 6.66
CA ARG A 136 -18.16 -11.45 5.90
C ARG A 136 -19.53 -10.83 6.17
N GLN A 137 -19.79 -10.44 7.40
CA GLN A 137 -21.06 -9.78 7.80
C GLN A 137 -21.18 -8.37 7.21
N SER A 138 -20.05 -7.66 7.00
CA SER A 138 -20.05 -6.36 6.30
C SER A 138 -20.23 -6.48 4.78
N GLY A 139 -20.36 -7.71 4.26
CA GLY A 139 -20.48 -7.96 2.82
C GLY A 139 -19.13 -8.17 2.12
N GLY A 140 -18.03 -8.17 2.88
CA GLY A 140 -16.69 -8.38 2.36
C GLY A 140 -16.51 -9.77 1.77
N LYS A 141 -15.87 -9.84 0.60
CA LYS A 141 -15.57 -11.07 -0.13
C LYS A 141 -14.09 -11.12 -0.48
N ILE A 142 -13.48 -12.29 -0.36
CA ILE A 142 -12.13 -12.52 -0.87
C ILE A 142 -12.18 -12.68 -2.38
N ILE A 143 -13.11 -13.49 -2.87
CA ILE A 143 -13.34 -13.80 -4.28
C ILE A 143 -14.83 -13.60 -4.58
N SER A 144 -15.14 -13.06 -5.74
CA SER A 144 -16.50 -12.95 -6.29
C SER A 144 -16.55 -13.61 -7.66
N TYR A 145 -17.71 -14.12 -8.07
CA TYR A 145 -17.93 -14.61 -9.44
C TYR A 145 -17.59 -13.55 -10.50
N LEU A 146 -17.86 -12.28 -10.19
CA LEU A 146 -17.55 -11.15 -11.09
C LEU A 146 -16.05 -10.92 -11.32
N ASP A 147 -15.17 -11.53 -10.52
CA ASP A 147 -13.72 -11.44 -10.71
C ASP A 147 -13.24 -12.24 -11.94
N PHE A 148 -14.09 -13.10 -12.49
CA PHE A 148 -13.78 -13.97 -13.65
C PHE A 148 -14.49 -13.54 -14.93
N LEU A 149 -15.22 -12.45 -14.92
CA LEU A 149 -15.88 -11.84 -16.09
C LEU A 149 -15.08 -10.61 -16.57
#